data_1d48ed50e400c6957faaf904b600ed9c
#
_entry.id   1d48ed50e400c6957faaf904b600ed9c
#
_cell.length_a   1.000
_cell.length_b   1.000
_cell.length_c   1.000
_cell.angle_alpha   90.00
_cell.angle_beta   90.00
_cell.angle_gamma   90.00
#
_symmetry.space_group_name_H-M   'P 1'
#
loop_
_entity.id
_entity.type
_entity.pdbx_description
1 polymer ?
#
loop_
_entity_poly.entity_id
_entity_poly.type
_entity_poly.pdbx_seq_one_letter_code
_entity_poly.pdbx_strand_id
1 'polypeptide(L)'
;QPKRIPAFGTSNSGLEILYIKPYRAGFYYYSPVDYQGGLQYAELEEEIANYHINNIQNGLAPSMLINFNNGVPTEEQRAMIEQNIQEKFSGSSNAGRFILAFNDSKELSASIEPVILSDAHEQYKFLSDESMRKVMVSHRIVSPMLVGIKDNTGLGNNAEELQTASLLMDNTVIRPMQVTILDELEK
;
A
#
# COMPACT_ATOMS: atom_id res chain seq x y z
N GLN A 1 21.13 31.67 -13.33
CA GLN A 1 21.20 31.63 -11.85
C GLN A 1 19.77 31.65 -11.30
N PRO A 2 19.47 30.93 -10.21
CA PRO A 2 18.16 30.98 -9.59
C PRO A 2 17.88 32.39 -9.07
N LYS A 3 16.67 32.90 -9.32
CA LYS A 3 16.23 34.20 -8.83
C LYS A 3 16.02 34.12 -7.32
N ARG A 4 16.68 34.97 -6.54
CA ARG A 4 16.44 35.10 -5.11
C ARG A 4 15.25 36.05 -4.88
N ILE A 5 14.29 35.61 -4.10
CA ILE A 5 13.14 36.41 -3.68
C ILE A 5 13.28 36.62 -2.18
N PRO A 6 13.20 37.86 -1.69
CA PRO A 6 13.35 38.18 -0.26
C PRO A 6 12.16 37.64 0.55
N ALA A 7 12.37 37.46 1.87
CA ALA A 7 11.31 37.13 2.79
C ALA A 7 10.37 38.32 2.98
N PHE A 8 9.10 38.06 3.24
CA PHE A 8 8.08 39.06 3.48
C PHE A 8 8.50 40.06 4.57
N GLY A 9 8.31 41.34 4.31
CA GLY A 9 8.67 42.42 5.22
C GLY A 9 10.16 42.77 5.32
N THR A 10 11.03 42.13 4.49
CA THR A 10 12.47 42.40 4.52
C THR A 10 13.00 43.24 3.38
N SER A 11 12.18 43.55 2.40
CA SER A 11 12.56 44.29 1.18
C SER A 11 11.45 45.22 0.68
N ASN A 12 11.86 46.28 0.02
CA ASN A 12 10.92 47.16 -0.71
C ASN A 12 10.74 46.72 -2.18
N SER A 13 11.23 45.51 -2.55
CA SER A 13 11.01 44.96 -3.87
C SER A 13 9.57 44.45 -3.99
N GLY A 14 8.93 44.66 -5.13
CA GLY A 14 7.51 44.34 -5.32
C GLY A 14 7.15 42.85 -5.29
N LEU A 15 8.08 41.95 -4.94
CA LEU A 15 7.85 40.50 -4.84
C LEU A 15 8.59 39.95 -3.62
N GLU A 16 7.84 39.46 -2.66
CA GLU A 16 8.32 38.86 -1.43
C GLU A 16 7.61 37.52 -1.17
N ILE A 17 8.20 36.64 -0.38
CA ILE A 17 7.63 35.35 -0.01
C ILE A 17 7.30 35.32 1.47
N LEU A 18 6.02 35.16 1.79
CA LEU A 18 5.57 34.75 3.12
C LEU A 18 5.57 33.22 3.20
N TYR A 19 6.37 32.68 4.12
CA TYR A 19 6.46 31.24 4.34
C TYR A 19 5.83 30.85 5.67
N ILE A 20 4.62 30.32 5.61
CA ILE A 20 3.88 29.85 6.77
C ILE A 20 4.21 28.36 7.00
N LYS A 21 4.71 28.01 8.18
CA LYS A 21 5.03 26.65 8.56
C LYS A 21 4.74 26.40 10.05
N PRO A 22 4.32 25.19 10.43
CA PRO A 22 4.25 24.83 11.82
C PRO A 22 5.65 24.79 12.45
N TYR A 23 5.77 25.23 13.70
CA TYR A 23 7.02 25.10 14.43
C TYR A 23 7.37 23.64 14.68
N ARG A 24 8.60 23.24 14.32
CA ARG A 24 9.17 21.94 14.62
C ARG A 24 10.61 22.13 15.12
N ALA A 25 10.89 21.65 16.33
CA ALA A 25 12.23 21.72 16.92
C ALA A 25 13.23 20.99 16.02
N GLY A 26 14.36 21.63 15.73
CA GLY A 26 15.42 21.08 14.87
C GLY A 26 15.22 21.30 13.36
N PHE A 27 14.09 21.84 12.91
CA PHE A 27 13.80 22.09 11.49
C PHE A 27 13.75 23.60 11.21
N TYR A 28 14.84 24.16 10.71
CA TYR A 28 14.97 25.61 10.48
C TYR A 28 14.32 26.06 9.17
N TYR A 29 14.50 25.31 8.09
CA TYR A 29 14.02 25.70 6.75
C TYR A 29 12.69 25.07 6.39
N TYR A 30 12.61 23.75 6.37
CA TYR A 30 11.38 23.03 6.02
C TYR A 30 10.93 22.18 7.19
N SER A 31 9.64 22.26 7.52
CA SER A 31 9.04 21.33 8.47
C SER A 31 8.74 20.01 7.76
N PRO A 32 8.93 18.86 8.42
CA PRO A 32 8.45 17.59 7.90
C PRO A 32 6.93 17.64 7.77
N VAL A 33 6.39 16.86 6.85
CA VAL A 33 4.94 16.75 6.68
C VAL A 33 4.32 16.07 7.90
N ASP A 34 3.11 16.50 8.26
CA ASP A 34 2.42 16.00 9.45
C ASP A 34 2.17 14.50 9.42
N TYR A 35 1.92 13.96 8.22
CA TYR A 35 1.65 12.55 7.98
C TYR A 35 2.91 11.69 7.78
N GLN A 36 4.10 12.21 8.05
CA GLN A 36 5.36 11.46 7.86
C GLN A 36 5.36 10.08 8.54
N GLY A 37 4.74 9.98 9.73
CA GLY A 37 4.63 8.71 10.44
C GLY A 37 3.73 7.66 9.76
N GLY A 38 2.91 8.08 8.78
CA GLY A 38 2.04 7.19 8.02
C GLY A 38 2.63 6.68 6.72
N LEU A 39 3.76 7.23 6.26
CA LEU A 39 4.32 6.90 4.94
C LEU A 39 4.67 5.42 4.79
N GLN A 40 5.24 4.80 5.81
CA GLN A 40 5.57 3.37 5.79
C GLN A 40 4.31 2.48 5.68
N TYR A 41 3.20 2.93 6.25
CA TYR A 41 1.92 2.21 6.17
C TYR A 41 1.24 2.40 4.82
N ALA A 42 1.43 3.55 4.18
CA ALA A 42 1.00 3.76 2.80
C ALA A 42 1.79 2.86 1.82
N GLU A 43 3.11 2.74 2.02
CA GLU A 43 3.97 1.83 1.26
C GLU A 43 3.57 0.35 1.49
N LEU A 44 3.28 -0.03 2.75
CA LEU A 44 2.81 -1.37 3.08
C LEU A 44 1.48 -1.69 2.36
N GLU A 45 0.54 -0.76 2.29
CA GLU A 45 -0.73 -0.94 1.57
C GLU A 45 -0.51 -1.10 0.06
N GLU A 46 0.43 -0.34 -0.52
CA GLU A 46 0.84 -0.49 -1.92
C GLU A 46 1.42 -1.88 -2.19
N GLU A 47 2.28 -2.39 -1.31
CA GLU A 47 2.86 -3.74 -1.45
C GLU A 47 1.81 -4.85 -1.29
N ILE A 48 0.85 -4.69 -0.40
CA ILE A 48 -0.29 -5.62 -0.27
C ILE A 48 -1.12 -5.61 -1.55
N ALA A 49 -1.41 -4.44 -2.11
CA ALA A 49 -2.14 -4.32 -3.38
C ALA A 49 -1.36 -4.97 -4.54
N ASN A 50 -0.06 -4.72 -4.64
CA ASN A 50 0.82 -5.33 -5.63
C ASN A 50 0.85 -6.85 -5.51
N TYR A 51 0.93 -7.37 -4.28
CA TYR A 51 0.87 -8.81 -4.02
C TYR A 51 -0.44 -9.42 -4.54
N HIS A 52 -1.59 -8.81 -4.23
CA HIS A 52 -2.89 -9.29 -4.69
C HIS A 52 -3.03 -9.21 -6.21
N ILE A 53 -2.59 -8.12 -6.84
CA ILE A 53 -2.59 -7.96 -8.30
C ILE A 53 -1.74 -9.05 -8.95
N ASN A 54 -0.51 -9.26 -8.45
CA ASN A 54 0.37 -10.30 -8.96
C ASN A 54 -0.23 -11.71 -8.80
N ASN A 55 -0.88 -11.99 -7.67
CA ASN A 55 -1.57 -13.26 -7.46
C ASN A 55 -2.72 -13.47 -8.44
N ILE A 56 -3.51 -12.43 -8.71
CA ILE A 56 -4.62 -12.49 -9.67
C ILE A 56 -4.08 -12.68 -11.09
N GLN A 57 -3.03 -11.93 -11.47
CA GLN A 57 -2.45 -12.01 -12.81
C GLN A 57 -1.71 -13.32 -13.07
N ASN A 58 -1.06 -13.87 -12.05
CA ASN A 58 -0.31 -15.13 -12.16
C ASN A 58 -1.16 -16.37 -11.80
N GLY A 59 -2.46 -16.18 -11.56
CA GLY A 59 -3.36 -17.20 -11.04
C GLY A 59 -3.10 -17.46 -9.54
N LEU A 60 -4.15 -17.51 -8.75
CA LEU A 60 -4.10 -17.90 -7.31
C LEU A 60 -3.63 -19.35 -7.12
N ALA A 61 -3.29 -20.05 -8.22
CA ALA A 61 -2.89 -21.43 -8.19
C ALA A 61 -1.46 -21.58 -7.66
N PRO A 62 -1.23 -22.47 -6.71
CA PRO A 62 0.09 -22.99 -6.48
C PRO A 62 0.63 -23.52 -7.80
N SER A 63 1.91 -23.25 -8.06
CA SER A 63 2.61 -23.82 -9.20
C SER A 63 2.32 -25.32 -9.25
N MET A 64 1.78 -25.79 -10.36
CA MET A 64 1.53 -27.21 -10.54
C MET A 64 2.87 -27.88 -10.79
N LEU A 65 3.25 -28.86 -9.97
CA LEU A 65 4.41 -29.67 -10.21
C LEU A 65 4.02 -30.86 -11.10
N ILE A 66 4.58 -30.92 -12.30
CA ILE A 66 4.39 -32.03 -13.21
C ILE A 66 5.68 -32.88 -13.22
N ASN A 67 5.61 -34.06 -12.67
CA ASN A 67 6.71 -35.01 -12.67
C ASN A 67 6.63 -35.95 -13.85
N PHE A 68 7.66 -35.97 -14.71
CA PHE A 68 7.86 -36.95 -15.74
C PHE A 68 8.85 -38.00 -15.25
N ASN A 69 8.39 -39.25 -15.10
CA ASN A 69 9.16 -40.34 -14.51
C ASN A 69 9.56 -41.40 -15.56
N ASN A 70 9.67 -40.99 -16.82
CA ASN A 70 9.98 -41.88 -17.97
C ASN A 70 11.41 -41.72 -18.48
N GLY A 71 12.35 -41.36 -17.60
CA GLY A 71 13.73 -41.05 -17.95
C GLY A 71 13.95 -39.55 -18.20
N VAL A 72 15.22 -39.15 -18.23
CA VAL A 72 15.61 -37.76 -18.49
C VAL A 72 15.70 -37.55 -20.01
N PRO A 73 14.80 -36.73 -20.60
CA PRO A 73 14.82 -36.46 -22.05
C PRO A 73 16.02 -35.57 -22.43
N THR A 74 16.36 -35.56 -23.71
CA THR A 74 17.36 -34.64 -24.25
C THR A 74 16.90 -33.18 -24.14
N GLU A 75 17.83 -32.22 -24.24
CA GLU A 75 17.48 -30.80 -24.16
C GLU A 75 16.43 -30.37 -25.20
N GLU A 76 16.54 -30.90 -26.43
CA GLU A 76 15.56 -30.65 -27.49
C GLU A 76 14.17 -31.18 -27.16
N GLN A 77 14.09 -32.38 -26.57
CA GLN A 77 12.84 -32.98 -26.13
C GLN A 77 12.21 -32.22 -24.95
N ARG A 78 13.04 -31.69 -24.01
CA ARG A 78 12.58 -30.84 -22.93
C ARG A 78 11.96 -29.57 -23.46
N ALA A 79 12.63 -28.85 -24.36
CA ALA A 79 12.13 -27.63 -24.97
C ALA A 79 10.78 -27.86 -25.68
N MET A 80 10.62 -28.99 -26.40
CA MET A 80 9.36 -29.34 -27.03
C MET A 80 8.24 -29.64 -26.04
N ILE A 81 8.54 -30.33 -24.93
CA ILE A 81 7.57 -30.63 -23.87
C ILE A 81 7.14 -29.32 -23.19
N GLU A 82 8.09 -28.46 -22.85
CA GLU A 82 7.82 -27.14 -22.25
C GLU A 82 6.93 -26.28 -23.14
N GLN A 83 7.25 -26.20 -24.43
CA GLN A 83 6.45 -25.47 -25.40
C GLN A 83 5.02 -26.00 -25.52
N ASN A 84 4.86 -27.30 -25.65
CA ASN A 84 3.55 -27.97 -25.76
C ASN A 84 2.69 -27.78 -24.51
N ILE A 85 3.30 -27.79 -23.34
CA ILE A 85 2.60 -27.54 -22.07
C ILE A 85 2.22 -26.06 -21.98
N GLN A 86 3.15 -25.18 -22.32
CA GLN A 86 2.90 -23.74 -22.32
C GLN A 86 1.76 -23.37 -23.28
N GLU A 87 1.71 -23.93 -24.47
CA GLU A 87 0.62 -23.72 -25.44
C GLU A 87 -0.73 -24.26 -24.96
N LYS A 88 -0.74 -25.40 -24.26
CA LYS A 88 -1.99 -25.99 -23.72
C LYS A 88 -2.52 -25.27 -22.48
N PHE A 89 -1.66 -24.67 -21.67
CA PHE A 89 -2.02 -24.06 -20.40
C PHE A 89 -1.95 -22.52 -20.41
N SER A 90 -1.50 -21.89 -21.51
CA SER A 90 -1.39 -20.42 -21.65
C SER A 90 -2.65 -19.71 -22.13
N GLY A 91 -3.84 -20.29 -21.95
CA GLY A 91 -5.10 -19.55 -22.11
C GLY A 91 -5.28 -18.52 -21.01
N SER A 92 -5.90 -17.39 -21.31
CA SER A 92 -6.11 -16.22 -20.40
C SER A 92 -6.79 -16.56 -19.06
N SER A 93 -7.30 -17.76 -18.87
CA SER A 93 -7.89 -18.27 -17.63
C SER A 93 -6.98 -19.24 -16.85
N ASN A 94 -5.85 -19.67 -17.40
CA ASN A 94 -5.01 -20.74 -16.84
C ASN A 94 -3.54 -20.36 -16.72
N ALA A 95 -3.23 -19.11 -16.48
CA ALA A 95 -1.87 -18.61 -16.29
C ALA A 95 -1.22 -19.07 -14.95
N GLY A 96 -1.47 -20.32 -14.55
CA GLY A 96 -0.76 -20.92 -13.43
C GLY A 96 0.68 -21.24 -13.82
N ARG A 97 1.66 -20.87 -13.01
CA ARG A 97 3.04 -21.30 -13.19
C ARG A 97 3.12 -22.81 -12.91
N PHE A 98 3.66 -23.57 -13.82
CA PHE A 98 3.97 -24.99 -13.62
C PHE A 98 5.49 -25.18 -13.54
N ILE A 99 5.90 -26.14 -12.75
CA ILE A 99 7.28 -26.58 -12.64
C ILE A 99 7.35 -27.97 -13.25
N LEU A 100 8.24 -28.13 -14.22
CA LEU A 100 8.49 -29.44 -14.83
C LEU A 100 9.70 -30.08 -14.16
N ALA A 101 9.54 -31.30 -13.67
CA ALA A 101 10.61 -32.13 -13.17
C ALA A 101 10.71 -33.40 -13.99
N PHE A 102 11.92 -33.70 -14.50
CA PHE A 102 12.21 -34.90 -15.25
C PHE A 102 13.08 -35.82 -14.40
N ASN A 103 12.59 -37.00 -14.11
CA ASN A 103 13.25 -37.97 -13.23
C ASN A 103 13.40 -39.30 -13.92
N ASP A 104 14.45 -40.03 -13.57
CA ASP A 104 14.69 -41.37 -14.13
C ASP A 104 13.68 -42.41 -13.64
N SER A 105 13.17 -42.25 -12.43
CA SER A 105 12.16 -43.13 -11.83
C SER A 105 11.24 -42.38 -10.89
N LYS A 106 10.12 -43.00 -10.51
CA LYS A 106 9.17 -42.47 -9.57
C LYS A 106 9.77 -42.26 -8.15
N GLU A 107 10.75 -43.08 -7.81
CA GLU A 107 11.41 -42.99 -6.48
C GLU A 107 12.35 -41.81 -6.36
N LEU A 108 12.81 -41.28 -7.49
CA LEU A 108 13.65 -40.05 -7.58
C LEU A 108 12.84 -38.81 -7.91
N SER A 109 11.50 -38.90 -7.85
CA SER A 109 10.63 -37.75 -8.16
C SER A 109 10.90 -36.60 -7.22
N ALA A 110 11.04 -35.39 -7.79
CA ALA A 110 11.06 -34.17 -7.00
C ALA A 110 9.70 -33.97 -6.31
N SER A 111 9.69 -33.84 -5.01
CA SER A 111 8.50 -33.43 -4.25
C SER A 111 8.65 -31.97 -3.84
N ILE A 112 7.66 -31.16 -4.16
CA ILE A 112 7.55 -29.80 -3.63
C ILE A 112 6.39 -29.83 -2.65
N GLU A 113 6.71 -29.69 -1.37
CA GLU A 113 5.68 -29.40 -0.37
C GLU A 113 5.44 -27.90 -0.39
N PRO A 114 4.26 -27.44 -0.85
CA PRO A 114 3.94 -26.02 -0.74
C PRO A 114 3.86 -25.68 0.74
N VAL A 115 4.69 -24.74 1.19
CA VAL A 115 4.49 -24.10 2.50
C VAL A 115 3.26 -23.20 2.35
N ILE A 116 2.09 -23.77 2.57
CA ILE A 116 0.85 -23.01 2.61
C ILE A 116 0.85 -22.30 3.96
N LEU A 117 1.07 -20.99 3.96
CA LEU A 117 0.73 -20.15 5.11
C LEU A 117 -0.80 -20.19 5.23
N SER A 118 -1.30 -21.05 6.13
CA SER A 118 -2.73 -21.34 6.29
C SER A 118 -3.58 -20.09 6.54
N ASP A 119 -2.99 -19.01 7.04
CA ASP A 119 -3.68 -17.79 7.46
C ASP A 119 -3.23 -16.54 6.67
N ALA A 120 -2.64 -16.72 5.49
CA ALA A 120 -2.14 -15.60 4.69
C ALA A 120 -3.22 -14.53 4.42
N HIS A 121 -4.46 -14.93 4.13
CA HIS A 121 -5.57 -14.00 3.89
C HIS A 121 -5.93 -13.19 5.12
N GLU A 122 -5.93 -13.80 6.31
CA GLU A 122 -6.22 -13.10 7.55
C GLU A 122 -5.10 -12.14 7.92
N GLN A 123 -3.84 -12.56 7.70
CA GLN A 123 -2.68 -11.70 7.93
C GLN A 123 -2.69 -10.47 7.00
N TYR A 124 -2.95 -10.63 5.71
CA TYR A 124 -3.03 -9.49 4.78
C TYR A 124 -4.20 -8.57 5.10
N LYS A 125 -5.35 -9.12 5.48
CA LYS A 125 -6.49 -8.31 5.93
C LYS A 125 -6.15 -7.51 7.17
N PHE A 126 -5.51 -8.14 8.16
CA PHE A 126 -5.06 -7.46 9.38
C PHE A 126 -4.07 -6.33 9.06
N LEU A 127 -3.09 -6.59 8.20
CA LEU A 127 -2.10 -5.59 7.80
C LEU A 127 -2.75 -4.41 7.06
N SER A 128 -3.69 -4.65 6.16
CA SER A 128 -4.43 -3.60 5.45
C SER A 128 -5.29 -2.77 6.40
N ASP A 129 -6.04 -3.41 7.31
CA ASP A 129 -6.84 -2.72 8.32
C ASP A 129 -5.96 -1.86 9.25
N GLU A 130 -4.80 -2.37 9.65
CA GLU A 130 -3.83 -1.63 10.47
C GLU A 130 -3.22 -0.46 9.69
N SER A 131 -2.84 -0.67 8.43
CA SER A 131 -2.30 0.37 7.55
C SER A 131 -3.29 1.52 7.38
N MET A 132 -4.53 1.21 7.06
CA MET A 132 -5.62 2.19 6.96
C MET A 132 -5.74 3.03 8.24
N ARG A 133 -5.77 2.39 9.40
CA ARG A 133 -5.86 3.08 10.70
C ARG A 133 -4.66 4.01 10.94
N LYS A 134 -3.45 3.53 10.68
CA LYS A 134 -2.22 4.32 10.87
C LYS A 134 -2.13 5.50 9.91
N VAL A 135 -2.53 5.33 8.66
CA VAL A 135 -2.63 6.42 7.68
C VAL A 135 -3.64 7.46 8.15
N MET A 136 -4.84 7.06 8.58
CA MET A 136 -5.83 8.00 9.12
C MET A 136 -5.32 8.76 10.35
N VAL A 137 -4.69 8.06 11.31
CA VAL A 137 -4.10 8.70 12.49
C VAL A 137 -3.01 9.69 12.11
N SER A 138 -2.16 9.37 11.13
CA SER A 138 -1.11 10.26 10.65
C SER A 138 -1.67 11.54 10.03
N HIS A 139 -2.83 11.46 9.39
CA HIS A 139 -3.58 12.60 8.87
C HIS A 139 -4.50 13.26 9.92
N ARG A 140 -4.43 12.81 11.18
CA ARG A 140 -5.26 13.30 12.29
C ARG A 140 -6.76 13.15 12.05
N ILE A 141 -7.18 12.19 11.24
CA ILE A 141 -8.59 11.89 11.03
C ILE A 141 -9.13 11.22 12.30
N VAL A 142 -10.08 11.86 12.95
CA VAL A 142 -10.62 11.42 14.26
C VAL A 142 -11.63 10.30 14.16
N SER A 143 -12.23 10.07 12.97
CA SER A 143 -13.16 8.97 12.73
C SER A 143 -13.13 8.55 11.26
N PRO A 144 -13.16 7.24 10.96
CA PRO A 144 -13.26 6.72 9.59
C PRO A 144 -14.51 7.21 8.84
N MET A 145 -15.58 7.52 9.57
CA MET A 145 -16.83 8.02 8.99
C MET A 145 -16.67 9.36 8.27
N LEU A 146 -15.71 10.20 8.67
CA LEU A 146 -15.43 11.47 8.01
C LEU A 146 -14.90 11.31 6.58
N VAL A 147 -14.34 10.14 6.27
CA VAL A 147 -13.86 9.78 4.93
C VAL A 147 -14.77 8.76 4.24
N GLY A 148 -16.00 8.57 4.75
CA GLY A 148 -16.99 7.70 4.16
C GLY A 148 -16.82 6.21 4.48
N ILE A 149 -15.92 5.84 5.37
CA ILE A 149 -15.72 4.47 5.81
C ILE A 149 -16.63 4.19 7.00
N LYS A 150 -17.53 3.21 6.84
CA LYS A 150 -18.46 2.81 7.89
C LYS A 150 -17.94 1.56 8.58
N ASP A 151 -17.64 1.68 9.88
CA ASP A 151 -17.38 0.51 10.72
C ASP A 151 -18.70 -0.19 11.04
N ASN A 152 -18.73 -1.51 10.81
CA ASN A 152 -19.92 -2.35 11.05
C ASN A 152 -20.18 -2.67 12.53
N THR A 153 -19.54 -1.98 13.46
CA THR A 153 -19.51 -2.34 14.89
C THR A 153 -20.66 -1.76 15.72
N GLY A 154 -21.67 -1.12 15.12
CA GLY A 154 -22.73 -0.58 15.96
C GLY A 154 -24.07 -0.36 15.26
N LEU A 155 -25.14 -0.74 15.96
CA LEU A 155 -26.54 -0.33 15.70
C LEU A 155 -26.82 1.11 16.13
N GLY A 156 -25.75 1.94 16.33
CA GLY A 156 -25.86 3.31 16.81
C GLY A 156 -26.34 4.31 15.75
N ASN A 157 -26.79 5.47 16.20
CA ASN A 157 -27.22 6.58 15.36
C ASN A 157 -26.01 7.23 14.69
N ASN A 158 -25.68 6.76 13.50
CA ASN A 158 -24.53 7.21 12.71
C ASN A 158 -24.51 8.75 12.47
N ALA A 159 -25.64 9.42 12.54
CA ALA A 159 -25.72 10.87 12.32
C ALA A 159 -25.13 11.65 13.49
N GLU A 160 -25.41 11.26 14.73
CA GLU A 160 -24.86 11.92 15.92
C GLU A 160 -23.36 11.66 16.06
N GLU A 161 -22.93 10.44 15.74
CA GLU A 161 -21.51 10.08 15.74
C GLU A 161 -20.74 10.91 14.70
N LEU A 162 -21.27 11.03 13.49
CA LEU A 162 -20.66 11.84 12.44
C LEU A 162 -20.60 13.34 12.82
N GLN A 163 -21.66 13.88 13.43
CA GLN A 163 -21.65 15.26 13.92
C GLN A 163 -20.61 15.48 15.02
N THR A 164 -20.53 14.57 15.97
CA THR A 164 -19.54 14.62 17.06
C THR A 164 -18.12 14.52 16.52
N ALA A 165 -17.87 13.58 15.60
CA ALA A 165 -16.56 13.41 14.94
C ALA A 165 -16.20 14.68 14.13
N SER A 166 -17.14 15.26 13.40
CA SER A 166 -16.93 16.49 12.64
C SER A 166 -16.58 17.66 13.55
N LEU A 167 -17.29 17.85 14.65
CA LEU A 167 -17.02 18.89 15.63
C LEU A 167 -15.66 18.69 16.30
N LEU A 168 -15.30 17.47 16.63
CA LEU A 168 -14.00 17.13 17.19
C LEU A 168 -12.88 17.44 16.20
N MET A 169 -13.02 17.02 14.94
CA MET A 169 -12.07 17.32 13.87
C MET A 169 -11.90 18.83 13.66
N ASP A 170 -13.00 19.57 13.62
CA ASP A 170 -12.99 21.03 13.49
C ASP A 170 -12.19 21.67 14.63
N ASN A 171 -12.50 21.35 15.88
CA ASN A 171 -11.89 21.96 17.04
C ASN A 171 -10.42 21.57 17.26
N THR A 172 -10.04 20.32 16.95
CA THR A 172 -8.71 19.80 17.30
C THR A 172 -7.71 19.86 16.14
N VAL A 173 -8.19 19.92 14.90
CA VAL A 173 -7.34 19.86 13.71
C VAL A 173 -7.52 21.09 12.83
N ILE A 174 -8.77 21.37 12.39
CA ILE A 174 -9.02 22.38 11.37
C ILE A 174 -8.81 23.79 11.93
N ARG A 175 -9.45 24.13 13.04
CA ARG A 175 -9.31 25.48 13.66
C ARG A 175 -7.88 25.82 14.04
N PRO A 176 -7.10 24.94 14.68
CA PRO A 176 -5.69 25.25 14.95
C PRO A 176 -4.88 25.55 13.69
N MET A 177 -5.14 24.83 12.57
CA MET A 177 -4.50 25.13 11.29
C MET A 177 -4.93 26.49 10.73
N GLN A 178 -6.24 26.79 10.77
CA GLN A 178 -6.78 28.09 10.35
C GLN A 178 -6.18 29.24 11.16
N VAL A 179 -6.13 29.10 12.47
CA VAL A 179 -5.52 30.14 13.38
C VAL A 179 -4.06 30.37 13.00
N THR A 180 -3.28 29.29 12.79
CA THR A 180 -1.87 29.43 12.37
C THR A 180 -1.73 30.22 11.07
N ILE A 181 -2.62 30.02 10.10
CA ILE A 181 -2.60 30.74 8.82
C ILE A 181 -3.01 32.20 9.01
N LEU A 182 -4.09 32.44 9.75
CA LEU A 182 -4.62 33.77 9.97
C LEU A 182 -3.63 34.66 10.77
N ASP A 183 -3.04 34.11 11.83
CA ASP A 183 -2.06 34.85 12.66
C ASP A 183 -0.82 35.28 11.85
N GLU A 184 -0.42 34.52 10.85
CA GLU A 184 0.69 34.88 9.98
C GLU A 184 0.29 35.89 8.87
N LEU A 185 -0.97 35.88 8.47
CA LEU A 185 -1.50 36.86 7.50
C LEU A 185 -1.82 38.19 8.10
N GLU A 186 -2.02 38.30 9.43
CA GLU A 186 -2.29 39.53 10.14
C GLU A 186 -1.01 40.31 10.55
N LYS A 187 0.17 39.72 10.41
CA LYS A 187 1.48 40.36 10.65
C LYS A 187 1.87 41.28 9.51
#